data_539d6303f31cfd6dee4beda11cb97e73
#
_entry.id   539d6303f31cfd6dee4beda11cb97e73
#
_cell.length_a   1.000
_cell.length_b   1.000
_cell.length_c   1.000
_cell.angle_alpha   90.00
_cell.angle_beta   90.00
_cell.angle_gamma   90.00
#
_symmetry.space_group_name_H-M   'P 1'
#
loop_
_entity.id
_entity.type
_entity.pdbx_description
1 polymer ?
#
loop_
_entity_poly.entity_id
_entity_poly.type
_entity_poly.pdbx_seq_one_letter_code
_entity_poly.pdbx_strand_id
1 'polypeptide(L)'
;MSQIMLFNKPFSVLSQFTSEPPHRTLVEYITRKGFYAAGRLDKDSEGLLILTNDGKLQQKISNPKYGKFKTYLVQVEGELSEGALDALRQGVDLKDGPTRPAEARHIAEPILWDRDPPIRERQQIPTSW
;
A
#
# COMPACT_ATOMS: atom_id res chain seq x y z
N MET A 1 10.46 -25.96 -1.12
CA MET A 1 11.02 -24.93 -0.22
C MET A 1 10.25 -23.64 -0.40
N SER A 2 9.82 -23.06 0.71
CA SER A 2 9.13 -21.75 0.69
C SER A 2 10.07 -20.64 0.28
N GLN A 3 9.64 -19.85 -0.67
CA GLN A 3 10.38 -18.67 -1.13
C GLN A 3 9.52 -17.43 -1.04
N ILE A 4 10.16 -16.31 -0.80
CA ILE A 4 9.51 -15.00 -0.74
C ILE A 4 10.15 -14.11 -1.79
N MET A 5 9.31 -13.37 -2.49
CA MET A 5 9.74 -12.34 -3.44
C MET A 5 9.22 -11.00 -2.93
N LEU A 6 10.09 -10.02 -2.85
CA LEU A 6 9.73 -8.64 -2.50
C LEU A 6 9.68 -7.81 -3.77
N PHE A 7 8.55 -7.21 -4.03
CA PHE A 7 8.35 -6.39 -5.21
C PHE A 7 7.98 -4.97 -4.82
N ASN A 8 8.66 -3.99 -5.39
CA ASN A 8 8.28 -2.59 -5.27
C ASN A 8 7.28 -2.27 -6.37
N LYS A 9 6.00 -2.44 -6.06
CA LYS A 9 4.93 -2.27 -7.04
C LYS A 9 4.83 -0.82 -7.49
N PRO A 10 4.91 -0.54 -8.80
CA PRO A 10 4.71 0.81 -9.32
C PRO A 10 3.26 1.29 -9.19
N PHE A 11 3.09 2.59 -9.27
CA PHE A 11 1.78 3.22 -9.42
C PHE A 11 1.08 2.71 -10.68
N SER A 12 -0.23 2.59 -10.62
CA SER A 12 -1.09 2.22 -11.75
C SER A 12 -0.95 0.77 -12.23
N VAL A 13 -0.46 -0.11 -11.36
CA VAL A 13 -0.32 -1.54 -11.62
C VAL A 13 -1.25 -2.32 -10.70
N LEU A 14 -2.02 -3.25 -11.26
CA LEU A 14 -2.89 -4.13 -10.49
C LEU A 14 -2.08 -5.24 -9.82
N SER A 15 -2.43 -5.57 -8.58
CA SER A 15 -1.77 -6.64 -7.79
C SER A 15 -2.30 -8.02 -8.19
N GLN A 16 -2.22 -8.34 -9.48
CA GLN A 16 -2.71 -9.60 -10.03
C GLN A 16 -1.92 -9.98 -11.28
N PHE A 17 -1.93 -11.27 -11.63
CA PHE A 17 -1.35 -11.77 -12.87
C PHE A 17 -2.36 -11.87 -14.01
N THR A 18 -3.64 -11.95 -13.68
CA THR A 18 -4.72 -12.02 -14.68
C THR A 18 -4.78 -10.73 -15.50
N SER A 19 -4.76 -10.87 -16.81
CA SER A 19 -4.84 -9.72 -17.72
C SER A 19 -6.19 -9.00 -17.61
N GLU A 20 -6.15 -7.69 -17.56
CA GLU A 20 -7.32 -6.83 -17.46
C GLU A 20 -7.09 -5.51 -18.21
N PRO A 21 -7.01 -5.58 -19.56
CA PRO A 21 -6.76 -4.39 -20.37
C PRO A 21 -7.76 -3.27 -20.10
N PRO A 22 -7.34 -1.99 -20.14
CA PRO A 22 -6.01 -1.50 -20.51
C PRO A 22 -5.02 -1.45 -19.34
N HIS A 23 -5.35 -2.04 -18.19
CA HIS A 23 -4.52 -1.95 -16.98
C HIS A 23 -3.26 -2.82 -17.08
N ARG A 24 -2.17 -2.32 -16.52
CA ARG A 24 -0.96 -3.11 -16.30
C ARG A 24 -1.17 -4.04 -15.11
N THR A 25 -0.56 -5.20 -15.17
CA THR A 25 -0.61 -6.20 -14.10
C THR A 25 0.80 -6.68 -13.74
N LEU A 26 0.88 -7.55 -12.74
CA LEU A 26 2.16 -8.10 -12.28
C LEU A 26 2.88 -8.91 -13.37
N VAL A 27 2.15 -9.40 -14.36
CA VAL A 27 2.74 -10.22 -15.43
C VAL A 27 3.80 -9.46 -16.25
N GLU A 28 3.71 -8.13 -16.31
CA GLU A 28 4.69 -7.30 -17.03
C GLU A 28 6.02 -7.19 -16.29
N TYR A 29 6.04 -7.44 -14.99
CA TYR A 29 7.19 -7.23 -14.12
C TYR A 29 7.76 -8.52 -13.56
N ILE A 30 6.89 -9.50 -13.29
CA ILE A 30 7.27 -10.75 -12.63
C ILE A 30 7.09 -11.89 -13.63
N THR A 31 8.20 -12.42 -14.09
CA THR A 31 8.24 -13.51 -15.08
C THR A 31 8.38 -14.88 -14.44
N ARG A 32 8.81 -14.93 -13.19
CA ARG A 32 9.01 -16.19 -12.47
C ARG A 32 7.65 -16.81 -12.11
N LYS A 33 7.42 -18.03 -12.58
CA LYS A 33 6.14 -18.74 -12.34
C LYS A 33 6.07 -19.32 -10.94
N GLY A 34 4.84 -19.53 -10.47
CA GLY A 34 4.57 -20.20 -9.21
C GLY A 34 4.54 -19.28 -8.00
N PHE A 35 4.63 -17.97 -8.21
CA PHE A 35 4.51 -16.99 -7.13
C PHE A 35 3.14 -16.31 -7.16
N TYR A 36 2.59 -16.08 -5.99
CA TYR A 36 1.29 -15.45 -5.81
C TYR A 36 1.41 -14.31 -4.81
N ALA A 37 0.66 -13.24 -5.04
CA ALA A 37 0.67 -12.09 -4.14
C ALA A 37 0.07 -12.47 -2.78
N ALA A 38 0.78 -12.11 -1.72
CA ALA A 38 0.32 -12.25 -0.35
C ALA A 38 -0.32 -10.92 0.08
N GLY A 39 -1.57 -10.74 -0.29
CA GLY A 39 -2.29 -9.50 -0.15
C GLY A 39 -2.33 -8.70 -1.44
N ARG A 40 -2.86 -7.50 -1.36
CA ARG A 40 -3.01 -6.62 -2.52
C ARG A 40 -2.72 -5.19 -2.11
N LEU A 41 -1.97 -4.49 -2.94
CA LEU A 41 -1.91 -3.04 -2.93
C LEU A 41 -2.90 -2.51 -3.96
N ASP A 42 -3.55 -1.41 -3.66
CA ASP A 42 -4.43 -0.76 -4.60
C ASP A 42 -3.66 -0.34 -5.87
N LYS A 43 -4.37 -0.18 -6.95
CA LYS A 43 -3.78 0.22 -8.23
C LYS A 43 -2.95 1.50 -8.11
N ASP A 44 -3.44 2.47 -7.35
CA ASP A 44 -2.83 3.77 -7.15
C ASP A 44 -1.89 3.83 -5.93
N SER A 45 -1.62 2.71 -5.30
CA SER A 45 -0.60 2.60 -4.24
C SER A 45 0.70 2.06 -4.81
N GLU A 46 1.81 2.54 -4.25
CA GLU A 46 3.16 2.10 -4.60
C GLU A 46 3.81 1.44 -3.40
N GLY A 47 4.76 0.55 -3.65
CA GLY A 47 5.61 0.02 -2.59
C GLY A 47 5.58 -1.48 -2.45
N LEU A 48 5.84 -1.94 -1.24
CA LEU A 48 6.09 -3.34 -0.96
C LEU A 48 4.86 -4.21 -1.20
N LEU A 49 5.01 -5.15 -2.12
CA LEU A 49 4.12 -6.28 -2.31
C LEU A 49 4.92 -7.54 -2.11
N ILE A 50 4.47 -8.40 -1.19
CA ILE A 50 5.13 -9.68 -0.93
C ILE A 50 4.45 -10.76 -1.77
N LEU A 51 5.25 -11.56 -2.45
CA LEU A 51 4.78 -12.74 -3.18
C LEU A 51 5.47 -13.97 -2.62
N THR A 52 4.82 -15.11 -2.72
CA THR A 52 5.39 -16.38 -2.26
C THR A 52 4.87 -17.52 -3.10
N ASN A 53 5.65 -18.61 -3.13
CA ASN A 53 5.23 -19.88 -3.74
C ASN A 53 4.55 -20.81 -2.73
N ASP A 54 4.37 -20.38 -1.50
CA ASP A 54 3.79 -21.18 -0.41
C ASP A 54 2.42 -20.64 0.00
N GLY A 55 1.37 -21.40 -0.28
CA GLY A 55 -0.01 -20.98 0.01
C GLY A 55 -0.30 -20.79 1.49
N LYS A 56 0.35 -21.56 2.37
CA LYS A 56 0.19 -21.38 3.82
C LYS A 56 0.80 -20.08 4.29
N LEU A 57 1.97 -19.76 3.78
CA LEU A 57 2.64 -18.50 4.08
C LEU A 57 1.86 -17.31 3.51
N GLN A 58 1.34 -17.45 2.30
CA GLN A 58 0.46 -16.45 1.68
C GLN A 58 -0.71 -16.10 2.61
N GLN A 59 -1.37 -17.09 3.15
CA GLN A 59 -2.47 -16.93 4.09
C GLN A 59 -2.04 -16.21 5.38
N LYS A 60 -0.91 -16.60 5.94
CA LYS A 60 -0.40 -15.98 7.16
C LYS A 60 -0.07 -14.50 6.97
N ILE A 61 0.38 -14.11 5.80
CA ILE A 61 0.73 -12.72 5.50
C ILE A 61 -0.52 -11.90 5.19
N SER A 62 -1.44 -12.43 4.39
CA SER A 62 -2.55 -11.66 3.83
C SER A 62 -3.83 -11.70 4.66
N ASN A 63 -4.07 -12.75 5.43
CA ASN A 63 -5.33 -12.89 6.16
C ASN A 63 -5.36 -11.97 7.39
N PRO A 64 -6.37 -11.09 7.52
CA PRO A 64 -6.50 -10.18 8.66
C PRO A 64 -6.52 -10.87 10.02
N LYS A 65 -6.93 -12.14 10.06
CA LYS A 65 -6.92 -12.98 11.26
C LYS A 65 -5.56 -13.00 11.96
N TYR A 66 -4.46 -12.92 11.22
CA TYR A 66 -3.11 -12.98 11.76
C TYR A 66 -2.55 -11.62 12.21
N GLY A 67 -3.32 -10.56 12.04
CA GLY A 67 -3.04 -9.24 12.61
C GLY A 67 -1.72 -8.60 12.20
N LYS A 68 -1.28 -8.79 10.96
CA LYS A 68 -0.06 -8.15 10.47
C LYS A 68 -0.24 -6.66 10.31
N PHE A 69 0.69 -5.88 10.86
CA PHE A 69 0.73 -4.45 10.66
C PHE A 69 1.19 -4.12 9.25
N LYS A 70 0.54 -3.11 8.67
CA LYS A 70 0.93 -2.52 7.39
C LYS A 70 1.23 -1.05 7.62
N THR A 71 2.37 -0.62 7.15
CA THR A 71 2.80 0.77 7.28
C THR A 71 2.66 1.48 5.95
N TYR A 72 1.95 2.61 5.97
CA TYR A 72 1.74 3.45 4.80
C TYR A 72 2.40 4.80 5.00
N LEU A 73 3.12 5.24 3.98
CA LEU A 73 3.62 6.59 3.88
C LEU A 73 2.61 7.39 3.06
N VAL A 74 1.99 8.38 3.68
CA VAL A 74 0.83 9.04 3.10
C VAL A 74 1.07 10.53 2.99
N GLN A 75 0.86 11.08 1.80
CA GLN A 75 0.78 12.51 1.59
C GLN A 75 -0.69 12.94 1.63
N VAL A 76 -0.99 13.97 2.41
CA VAL A 76 -2.33 14.53 2.49
C VAL A 76 -2.31 16.01 2.15
N GLU A 77 -3.41 16.52 1.63
CA GLU A 77 -3.60 17.94 1.42
C GLU A 77 -3.96 18.63 2.73
N GLY A 78 -3.36 19.79 2.97
CA GLY A 78 -3.56 20.55 4.19
C GLY A 78 -2.60 20.16 5.30
N GLU A 79 -2.70 20.86 6.41
CA GLU A 79 -1.90 20.58 7.60
C GLU A 79 -2.58 19.55 8.48
N LEU A 80 -1.81 18.56 8.93
CA LEU A 80 -2.31 17.56 9.88
C LEU A 80 -2.32 18.15 11.29
N SER A 81 -3.48 18.19 11.91
CA SER A 81 -3.60 18.55 13.32
C SER A 81 -3.38 17.34 14.23
N GLU A 82 -3.00 17.58 15.47
CA GLU A 82 -2.95 16.50 16.48
C GLU A 82 -4.31 15.85 16.70
N GLY A 83 -5.40 16.63 16.61
CA GLY A 83 -6.75 16.09 16.69
C GLY A 83 -7.06 15.09 15.56
N ALA A 84 -6.62 15.38 14.36
CA ALA A 84 -6.79 14.47 13.23
C ALA A 84 -5.97 13.18 13.42
N LEU A 85 -4.74 13.30 13.90
CA LEU A 85 -3.89 12.15 14.21
C LEU A 85 -4.49 11.30 15.32
N ASP A 86 -5.00 11.93 16.38
CA ASP A 86 -5.66 11.21 17.47
C ASP A 86 -6.92 10.48 17.00
N ALA A 87 -7.70 11.07 16.09
CA ALA A 87 -8.84 10.40 15.48
C ALA A 87 -8.42 9.13 14.72
N LEU A 88 -7.36 9.20 13.94
CA LEU A 88 -6.82 8.03 13.24
C LEU A 88 -6.34 6.94 14.22
N ARG A 89 -5.71 7.35 15.31
CA ARG A 89 -5.21 6.43 16.34
C ARG A 89 -6.33 5.69 17.05
N GLN A 90 -7.44 6.36 17.30
CA GLN A 90 -8.61 5.77 17.97
C GLN A 90 -9.49 4.96 17.02
N GLY A 91 -9.44 5.26 15.75
CA GLY A 91 -10.31 4.70 14.73
C GLY A 91 -11.34 5.72 14.24
N VAL A 92 -11.66 5.67 12.97
CA VAL A 92 -12.63 6.56 12.33
C VAL A 92 -13.68 5.74 11.59
N ASP A 93 -14.84 6.35 11.39
CA ASP A 93 -15.91 5.74 10.63
C ASP A 93 -15.69 6.00 9.14
N LEU A 94 -15.57 4.92 8.39
CA LEU A 94 -15.52 4.96 6.95
C LEU A 94 -16.86 4.49 6.37
N LYS A 95 -17.01 4.69 5.08
CA LYS A 95 -18.20 4.23 4.34
C LYS A 95 -18.47 2.74 4.54
N ASP A 96 -17.40 1.94 4.64
CA ASP A 96 -17.46 0.49 4.79
C ASP A 96 -17.50 0.03 6.25
N GLY A 97 -17.50 0.96 7.20
CA GLY A 97 -17.52 0.67 8.63
C GLY A 97 -16.37 1.33 9.39
N PRO A 98 -16.30 1.11 10.71
CA PRO A 98 -15.26 1.71 11.54
C PRO A 98 -13.89 1.09 11.27
N THR A 99 -12.85 1.90 11.36
CA THR A 99 -11.47 1.41 11.32
C THR A 99 -11.05 0.93 12.71
N ARG A 100 -10.09 0.02 12.74
CA ARG A 100 -9.41 -0.37 13.98
C ARG A 100 -8.47 0.76 14.42
N PRO A 101 -8.10 0.80 15.72
CA PRO A 101 -7.03 1.69 16.18
C PRO A 101 -5.77 1.49 15.35
N ALA A 102 -5.08 2.59 15.10
CA ALA A 102 -3.86 2.60 14.30
C ALA A 102 -2.77 3.42 14.98
N GLU A 103 -1.54 3.20 14.57
CA GLU A 103 -0.46 4.14 14.87
C GLU A 103 -0.42 5.18 13.76
N ALA A 104 -0.28 6.44 14.14
CA ALA A 104 -0.19 7.53 13.18
C ALA A 104 0.72 8.63 13.73
N ARG A 105 1.57 9.17 12.88
CA ARG A 105 2.46 10.27 13.24
C ARG A 105 2.72 11.17 12.06
N HIS A 106 2.89 12.44 12.34
CA HIS A 106 3.34 13.40 11.36
C HIS A 106 4.86 13.27 11.17
N ILE A 107 5.31 13.32 9.93
CA ILE A 107 6.73 13.28 9.60
C ILE A 107 7.09 14.45 8.67
N ALA A 108 8.37 14.76 8.58
CA ALA A 108 8.86 15.65 7.54
C ALA A 108 8.69 15.01 6.17
N GLU A 109 8.61 15.82 5.13
CA GLU A 109 8.54 15.31 3.76
C GLU A 109 9.69 14.33 3.50
N PRO A 110 9.39 13.08 3.14
CA PRO A 110 10.42 12.08 2.94
C PRO A 110 11.15 12.27 1.62
N ILE A 111 12.41 11.83 1.59
CA ILE A 111 13.16 11.71 0.33
C ILE A 111 12.81 10.34 -0.26
N LEU A 112 12.19 10.37 -1.44
CA LEU A 112 11.76 9.16 -2.14
C LEU A 112 12.44 9.07 -3.50
N TRP A 113 12.38 7.88 -4.10
CA TRP A 113 12.80 7.69 -5.48
C TRP A 113 11.90 8.48 -6.44
N ASP A 114 12.42 8.77 -7.62
CA ASP A 114 11.63 9.40 -8.68
C ASP A 114 10.51 8.47 -9.12
N ARG A 115 9.33 9.02 -9.28
CA ARG A 115 8.15 8.28 -9.68
C ARG A 115 7.57 8.83 -10.98
N ASP A 116 6.94 7.96 -11.73
CA ASP A 116 6.25 8.30 -12.96
C ASP A 116 4.84 7.68 -12.93
N PRO A 117 3.78 8.49 -12.83
CA PRO A 117 3.78 9.95 -12.71
C PRO A 117 4.27 10.43 -11.34
N PRO A 118 4.77 11.67 -11.24
CA PRO A 118 5.17 12.23 -9.95
C PRO A 118 3.97 12.44 -9.05
N ILE A 119 4.23 12.55 -7.73
CA ILE A 119 3.19 12.89 -6.76
C ILE A 119 2.60 14.24 -7.11
N ARG A 120 1.27 14.30 -7.12
CA ARG A 120 0.55 15.56 -7.33
C ARG A 120 0.75 16.49 -6.14
N GLU A 121 1.12 17.73 -6.44
CA GLU A 121 1.16 18.81 -5.46
C GLU A 121 0.30 19.97 -5.96
N ARG A 122 -0.47 20.55 -5.03
CA ARG A 122 -1.21 21.78 -5.34
C ARG A 122 -0.40 22.97 -4.92
N GLN A 123 -0.40 24.02 -5.75
CA GLN A 123 0.40 25.22 -5.49
C GLN A 123 -0.10 26.03 -4.29
N GLN A 124 -1.40 26.00 -4.02
CA GLN A 124 -2.04 26.84 -3.01
C GLN A 124 -2.45 26.10 -1.75
N ILE A 125 -2.37 24.79 -1.75
CA ILE A 125 -2.74 23.95 -0.59
C ILE A 125 -1.47 23.28 -0.08
N PRO A 126 -1.09 23.51 1.19
CA PRO A 126 0.07 22.82 1.75
C PRO A 126 -0.18 21.32 1.80
N THR A 127 0.88 20.55 1.84
CA THR A 127 0.84 19.10 2.02
C THR A 127 1.51 18.70 3.32
N SER A 128 1.04 17.59 3.88
CA SER A 128 1.63 16.99 5.08
C SER A 128 1.89 15.51 4.86
N TRP A 129 2.82 15.00 5.58
CA TRP A 129 3.16 13.57 5.51
C TRP A 129 3.01 12.89 6.87
#